data_127f4c1cda7c4bd4f1ea506f6f4d96a8
#
_entry.id   127f4c1cda7c4bd4f1ea506f6f4d96a8
#
_cell.length_a   1.000
_cell.length_b   1.000
_cell.length_c   1.000
_cell.angle_alpha   90.00
_cell.angle_beta   90.00
_cell.angle_gamma   90.00
#
_symmetry.space_group_name_H-M   'P 1'
#
loop_
_entity.id
_entity.type
_entity.pdbx_description
1 polymer ?
#
loop_
_entity_poly.entity_id
_entity_poly.type
_entity_poly.pdbx_seq_one_letter_code
_entity_poly.pdbx_strand_id
1 'polypeptide(L)'
;MSSEYLNNKFFEKVIMQFQNSKKEKSKLEILIEDIKATIEVKKNKKLDLLYNKEDLKIKEEMHISALNQHDEAKKHLAISFFTLSENIVRYAKFQLIDVDDAVQEGVMICFEKINRFDSRKGKAFNYMTTCILNHFRQLYRSARNYNELKKKYLRHVQFCHNHSMIKNGKEIFIENQRN
;
A
#
# COMPACT_ATOMS: atom_id res chain seq x y z
N MET A 1 -14.18 16.47 -17.30
CA MET A 1 -14.39 15.54 -16.19
C MET A 1 -14.54 16.35 -14.93
N SER A 2 -15.77 16.39 -14.34
CA SER A 2 -16.04 17.08 -13.10
C SER A 2 -15.21 16.45 -11.99
N SER A 3 -14.44 17.26 -11.26
CA SER A 3 -13.75 16.79 -10.06
C SER A 3 -14.82 16.36 -9.06
N GLU A 4 -15.02 15.05 -8.91
CA GLU A 4 -15.84 14.53 -7.83
C GLU A 4 -15.19 14.95 -6.52
N TYR A 5 -15.83 15.91 -5.87
CA TYR A 5 -15.42 16.41 -4.57
C TYR A 5 -15.61 15.28 -3.55
N LEU A 6 -14.51 14.82 -2.98
CA LEU A 6 -14.56 13.77 -1.96
C LEU A 6 -15.34 14.28 -0.75
N ASN A 7 -16.55 13.74 -0.53
CA ASN A 7 -17.36 14.12 0.63
C ASN A 7 -16.70 13.59 1.91
N ASN A 8 -16.12 14.49 2.70
CA ASN A 8 -15.37 14.13 3.91
C ASN A 8 -16.15 13.28 4.91
N LYS A 9 -17.46 13.52 5.07
CA LYS A 9 -18.30 12.72 5.98
C LYS A 9 -18.52 11.31 5.46
N PHE A 10 -18.75 11.18 4.16
CA PHE A 10 -18.89 9.87 3.51
C PHE A 10 -17.58 9.08 3.58
N PHE A 11 -16.47 9.71 3.28
CA PHE A 11 -15.14 9.12 3.34
C PHE A 11 -14.80 8.56 4.73
N GLU A 12 -15.05 9.35 5.77
CA GLU A 12 -14.84 8.93 7.16
C GLU A 12 -15.76 7.77 7.55
N LYS A 13 -17.04 7.80 7.15
CA LYS A 13 -18.00 6.71 7.37
C LYS A 13 -17.53 5.41 6.74
N VAL A 14 -17.04 5.45 5.50
CA VAL A 14 -16.56 4.25 4.79
C VAL A 14 -15.29 3.69 5.44
N ILE A 15 -14.37 4.54 5.91
CA ILE A 15 -13.20 4.09 6.66
C ILE A 15 -13.62 3.37 7.96
N MET A 16 -14.54 3.93 8.72
CA MET A 16 -15.03 3.31 9.95
C MET A 16 -15.75 1.99 9.66
N GLN A 17 -16.55 1.93 8.61
CA GLN A 17 -17.20 0.70 8.16
C GLN A 17 -16.18 -0.38 7.80
N PHE A 18 -15.15 -0.03 7.06
CA PHE A 18 -14.05 -0.95 6.71
C PHE A 18 -13.31 -1.47 7.95
N GLN A 19 -12.98 -0.60 8.90
CA GLN A 19 -12.31 -1.00 10.14
C GLN A 19 -13.18 -1.92 11.01
N ASN A 20 -14.50 -1.65 11.08
CA ASN A 20 -15.44 -2.45 11.85
C ASN A 20 -15.67 -3.82 11.21
N SER A 21 -15.96 -3.86 9.90
CA SER A 21 -16.16 -5.12 9.16
C SER A 21 -14.93 -6.03 9.23
N LYS A 22 -13.72 -5.46 9.20
CA LYS A 22 -12.48 -6.21 9.39
C LYS A 22 -12.39 -6.84 10.77
N LYS A 23 -12.78 -6.11 11.82
CA LYS A 23 -12.79 -6.63 13.20
C LYS A 23 -13.84 -7.74 13.39
N GLU A 24 -15.02 -7.56 12.81
CA GLU A 24 -16.10 -8.56 12.86
C GLU A 24 -15.71 -9.84 12.14
N LYS A 25 -15.15 -9.70 10.93
CA LYS A 25 -14.61 -10.83 10.17
C LYS A 25 -13.62 -11.64 10.99
N SER A 26 -12.60 -11.00 11.58
CA SER A 26 -11.58 -11.69 12.38
C SER A 26 -12.16 -12.36 13.62
N LYS A 27 -13.15 -11.75 14.27
CA LYS A 27 -13.83 -12.38 15.43
C LYS A 27 -14.63 -13.61 15.02
N LEU A 28 -15.34 -13.55 13.89
CA LEU A 28 -16.13 -14.67 13.39
C LEU A 28 -15.24 -15.83 12.93
N GLU A 29 -14.09 -15.55 12.33
CA GLU A 29 -13.09 -16.56 11.96
C GLU A 29 -12.64 -17.36 13.19
N ILE A 30 -12.27 -16.69 14.27
CA ILE A 30 -11.85 -17.33 15.54
C ILE A 30 -12.99 -18.17 16.13
N LEU A 31 -14.22 -17.62 16.18
CA LEU A 31 -15.38 -18.35 16.72
C LEU A 31 -15.72 -19.60 15.90
N ILE A 32 -15.62 -19.52 14.58
CA ILE A 32 -15.85 -20.67 13.69
C ILE A 32 -14.80 -21.77 13.93
N GLU A 33 -13.53 -21.39 14.09
CA GLU A 33 -12.45 -22.34 14.43
C GLU A 33 -12.69 -23.01 15.78
N ASP A 34 -13.08 -22.26 16.82
CA ASP A 34 -13.38 -22.80 18.15
C ASP A 34 -14.57 -23.79 18.12
N ILE A 35 -15.63 -23.46 17.35
CA ILE A 35 -16.79 -24.34 17.20
C ILE A 35 -16.38 -25.62 16.44
N LYS A 36 -15.59 -25.53 15.37
CA LYS A 36 -15.08 -26.67 14.61
C LYS A 36 -14.25 -27.60 15.51
N ALA A 37 -13.34 -27.05 16.31
CA ALA A 37 -12.54 -27.81 17.27
C ALA A 37 -13.42 -28.49 18.31
N THR A 38 -14.46 -27.80 18.81
CA THR A 38 -15.41 -28.36 19.77
C THR A 38 -16.22 -29.53 19.19
N ILE A 39 -16.63 -29.44 17.93
CA ILE A 39 -17.36 -30.52 17.22
C ILE A 39 -16.47 -31.76 17.06
N GLU A 40 -15.17 -31.58 16.77
CA GLU A 40 -14.22 -32.69 16.65
C GLU A 40 -13.99 -33.43 17.97
N VAL A 41 -13.91 -32.69 19.09
CA VAL A 41 -13.69 -33.26 20.42
C VAL A 41 -14.95 -33.98 20.98
N LYS A 42 -16.16 -33.47 20.66
CA LYS A 42 -17.43 -33.96 21.23
C LYS A 42 -18.16 -35.00 20.37
N LYS A 43 -17.48 -35.77 19.54
CA LYS A 43 -18.09 -36.78 18.65
C LYS A 43 -19.02 -37.82 19.35
N ASN A 44 -19.04 -37.87 20.68
CA ASN A 44 -19.75 -38.90 21.45
C ASN A 44 -21.13 -38.50 22.04
N LYS A 45 -21.60 -37.25 21.87
CA LYS A 45 -22.92 -36.81 22.35
C LYS A 45 -23.78 -36.24 21.21
N LYS A 46 -24.78 -37.03 20.78
CA LYS A 46 -25.59 -36.76 19.57
C LYS A 46 -26.40 -35.45 19.62
N LEU A 47 -26.88 -35.03 20.81
CA LEU A 47 -27.71 -33.81 20.96
C LEU A 47 -26.87 -32.52 20.91
N ASP A 48 -25.72 -32.50 21.60
CA ASP A 48 -24.78 -31.40 21.59
C ASP A 48 -24.16 -31.17 20.20
N LEU A 49 -24.09 -32.23 19.38
CA LEU A 49 -23.55 -32.19 18.03
C LEU A 49 -24.50 -31.49 17.04
N LEU A 50 -25.83 -31.68 17.21
CA LEU A 50 -26.84 -31.02 16.37
C LEU A 50 -26.88 -29.51 16.64
N TYR A 51 -26.88 -29.11 17.91
CA TYR A 51 -26.86 -27.71 18.32
C TYR A 51 -25.59 -26.98 17.81
N ASN A 52 -24.42 -27.59 17.95
CA ASN A 52 -23.16 -27.03 17.47
C ASN A 52 -23.09 -26.93 15.95
N LYS A 53 -23.75 -27.82 15.21
CA LYS A 53 -23.82 -27.72 13.73
C LYS A 53 -24.73 -26.59 13.25
N GLU A 54 -25.86 -26.35 13.92
CA GLU A 54 -26.74 -25.24 13.62
C GLU A 54 -26.10 -23.88 13.91
N ASP A 55 -25.44 -23.76 15.07
CA ASP A 55 -24.69 -22.54 15.43
C ASP A 55 -23.53 -22.29 14.48
N LEU A 56 -22.81 -23.33 14.05
CA LEU A 56 -21.76 -23.23 13.04
C LEU A 56 -22.31 -22.65 11.73
N LYS A 57 -23.44 -23.17 11.25
CA LYS A 57 -24.06 -22.70 10.00
C LYS A 57 -24.44 -21.22 10.08
N ILE A 58 -25.05 -20.80 11.18
CA ILE A 58 -25.40 -19.38 11.42
C ILE A 58 -24.16 -18.50 11.43
N LYS A 59 -23.06 -18.93 12.08
CA LYS A 59 -21.81 -18.17 12.12
C LYS A 59 -21.13 -18.09 10.76
N GLU A 60 -21.19 -19.15 9.95
CA GLU A 60 -20.68 -19.14 8.57
C GLU A 60 -21.47 -18.20 7.67
N GLU A 61 -22.80 -18.14 7.79
CA GLU A 61 -23.65 -17.18 7.06
C GLU A 61 -23.33 -15.72 7.48
N MET A 62 -23.16 -15.47 8.77
CA MET A 62 -22.75 -14.16 9.28
C MET A 62 -21.36 -13.78 8.79
N HIS A 63 -20.42 -14.72 8.72
CA HIS A 63 -19.08 -14.48 8.20
C HIS A 63 -19.09 -14.11 6.71
N ILE A 64 -19.89 -14.79 5.90
CA ILE A 64 -20.07 -14.46 4.48
C ILE A 64 -20.64 -13.04 4.32
N SER A 65 -21.63 -12.68 5.13
CA SER A 65 -22.21 -11.33 5.13
C SER A 65 -21.16 -10.27 5.50
N ALA A 66 -20.35 -10.50 6.53
CA ALA A 66 -19.27 -9.61 6.95
C ALA A 66 -18.17 -9.48 5.88
N LEU A 67 -17.85 -10.57 5.16
CA LEU A 67 -16.94 -10.55 4.01
C LEU A 67 -17.45 -9.64 2.90
N ASN A 68 -18.72 -9.79 2.50
CA ASN A 68 -19.32 -8.99 1.44
C ASN A 68 -19.31 -7.49 1.82
N GLN A 69 -19.68 -7.14 3.05
CA GLN A 69 -19.63 -5.76 3.54
C GLN A 69 -18.21 -5.18 3.54
N HIS A 70 -17.22 -6.02 3.91
CA HIS A 70 -15.81 -5.62 3.89
C HIS A 70 -15.31 -5.33 2.47
N ASP A 71 -15.67 -6.19 1.51
CA ASP A 71 -15.26 -6.05 0.11
C ASP A 71 -15.93 -4.85 -0.56
N GLU A 72 -17.20 -4.56 -0.25
CA GLU A 72 -17.87 -3.33 -0.70
C GLU A 72 -17.20 -2.08 -0.14
N ALA A 73 -16.94 -2.05 1.17
CA ALA A 73 -16.23 -0.93 1.79
C ALA A 73 -14.83 -0.75 1.18
N LYS A 74 -14.12 -1.84 0.88
CA LYS A 74 -12.81 -1.82 0.23
C LYS A 74 -12.88 -1.21 -1.18
N LYS A 75 -13.92 -1.55 -1.98
CA LYS A 75 -14.12 -0.96 -3.32
C LYS A 75 -14.34 0.55 -3.25
N HIS A 76 -15.21 1.01 -2.35
CA HIS A 76 -15.46 2.45 -2.13
C HIS A 76 -14.20 3.19 -1.67
N LEU A 77 -13.40 2.57 -0.79
CA LEU A 77 -12.14 3.14 -0.35
C LEU A 77 -11.11 3.23 -1.46
N ALA A 78 -11.02 2.21 -2.32
CA ALA A 78 -10.09 2.21 -3.44
C ALA A 78 -10.35 3.41 -4.37
N ILE A 79 -11.61 3.67 -4.72
CA ILE A 79 -12.02 4.83 -5.54
C ILE A 79 -11.67 6.13 -4.82
N SER A 80 -12.01 6.23 -3.53
CA SER A 80 -11.75 7.43 -2.72
C SER A 80 -10.25 7.73 -2.57
N PHE A 81 -9.44 6.70 -2.34
CA PHE A 81 -7.99 6.84 -2.23
C PHE A 81 -7.34 7.19 -3.58
N PHE A 82 -7.84 6.60 -4.66
CA PHE A 82 -7.40 6.96 -6.01
C PHE A 82 -7.64 8.44 -6.31
N THR A 83 -8.89 8.91 -6.11
CA THR A 83 -9.25 10.31 -6.33
C THR A 83 -8.43 11.27 -5.45
N LEU A 84 -8.21 10.90 -4.18
CA LEU A 84 -7.38 11.68 -3.26
C LEU A 84 -5.92 11.75 -3.73
N SER A 85 -5.34 10.61 -4.10
CA SER A 85 -3.95 10.51 -4.56
C SER A 85 -3.75 11.28 -5.86
N GLU A 86 -4.64 11.12 -6.84
CA GLU A 86 -4.61 11.84 -8.11
C GLU A 86 -4.64 13.37 -7.90
N ASN A 87 -5.54 13.85 -7.05
CA ASN A 87 -5.61 15.27 -6.73
C ASN A 87 -4.31 15.78 -6.10
N ILE A 88 -3.73 15.03 -5.15
CA ILE A 88 -2.48 15.42 -4.50
C ILE A 88 -1.32 15.45 -5.51
N VAL A 89 -1.22 14.45 -6.38
CA VAL A 89 -0.16 14.38 -7.41
C VAL A 89 -0.25 15.55 -8.38
N ARG A 90 -1.46 15.91 -8.83
CA ARG A 90 -1.69 17.07 -9.70
C ARG A 90 -1.21 18.39 -9.07
N TYR A 91 -1.43 18.59 -7.77
CA TYR A 91 -0.99 19.79 -7.06
C TYR A 91 0.50 19.79 -6.74
N ALA A 92 1.06 18.65 -6.39
CA ALA A 92 2.42 18.55 -5.88
C ALA A 92 3.51 18.59 -6.96
N LYS A 93 3.18 18.34 -8.24
CA LYS A 93 4.07 18.40 -9.42
C LYS A 93 5.44 17.74 -9.19
N PHE A 94 5.45 16.48 -8.76
CA PHE A 94 6.69 15.74 -8.55
C PHE A 94 7.37 15.44 -9.90
N GLN A 95 8.53 16.02 -10.14
CA GLN A 95 9.25 15.92 -11.43
C GLN A 95 10.08 14.64 -11.61
N LEU A 96 10.35 13.90 -10.53
CA LEU A 96 11.26 12.75 -10.54
C LEU A 96 10.55 11.40 -10.44
N ILE A 97 9.22 11.41 -10.33
CA ILE A 97 8.39 10.22 -10.14
C ILE A 97 7.33 10.27 -11.24
N ASP A 98 7.10 9.14 -11.85
CA ASP A 98 5.99 9.00 -12.80
C ASP A 98 4.65 9.26 -12.11
N VAL A 99 3.72 9.90 -12.82
CA VAL A 99 2.43 10.31 -12.26
C VAL A 99 1.59 9.10 -11.85
N ASP A 100 1.56 8.08 -12.70
CA ASP A 100 0.76 6.88 -12.46
C ASP A 100 1.35 6.06 -11.31
N ASP A 101 2.67 5.93 -11.24
CA ASP A 101 3.36 5.32 -10.12
C ASP A 101 3.07 6.06 -8.81
N ALA A 102 3.13 7.39 -8.83
CA ALA A 102 2.83 8.21 -7.65
C ALA A 102 1.38 8.02 -7.16
N VAL A 103 0.41 7.94 -8.08
CA VAL A 103 -1.00 7.69 -7.72
C VAL A 103 -1.16 6.31 -7.08
N GLN A 104 -0.55 5.26 -7.66
CA GLN A 104 -0.59 3.90 -7.12
C GLN A 104 0.03 3.84 -5.71
N GLU A 105 1.21 4.43 -5.52
CA GLU A 105 1.88 4.53 -4.22
C GLU A 105 1.02 5.27 -3.19
N GLY A 106 0.32 6.33 -3.61
CA GLY A 106 -0.63 7.04 -2.76
C GLY A 106 -1.80 6.18 -2.31
N VAL A 107 -2.35 5.34 -3.18
CA VAL A 107 -3.40 4.37 -2.83
C VAL A 107 -2.88 3.30 -1.88
N MET A 108 -1.70 2.74 -2.16
CA MET A 108 -1.08 1.72 -1.33
C MET A 108 -0.84 2.21 0.10
N ILE A 109 -0.25 3.39 0.26
CA ILE A 109 0.02 3.94 1.60
C ILE A 109 -1.27 4.21 2.39
N CYS A 110 -2.37 4.60 1.73
CA CYS A 110 -3.66 4.77 2.38
C CYS A 110 -4.17 3.44 2.95
N PHE A 111 -4.13 2.35 2.19
CA PHE A 111 -4.53 1.03 2.68
C PHE A 111 -3.61 0.50 3.79
N GLU A 112 -2.33 0.80 3.76
CA GLU A 112 -1.40 0.45 4.83
C GLU A 112 -1.72 1.20 6.14
N LYS A 113 -2.04 2.49 6.05
CA LYS A 113 -2.22 3.36 7.21
C LYS A 113 -3.66 3.40 7.74
N ILE A 114 -4.66 2.92 6.99
CA ILE A 114 -6.08 3.00 7.35
C ILE A 114 -6.39 2.39 8.73
N ASN A 115 -5.71 1.30 9.10
CA ASN A 115 -5.94 0.64 10.38
C ASN A 115 -5.46 1.47 11.60
N ARG A 116 -4.59 2.47 11.38
CA ARG A 116 -4.08 3.37 12.42
C ARG A 116 -4.90 4.64 12.56
N PHE A 117 -5.88 4.85 11.68
CA PHE A 117 -6.74 6.00 11.76
C PHE A 117 -7.67 5.92 12.98
N ASP A 118 -7.74 7.02 13.76
CA ASP A 118 -8.64 7.20 14.90
C ASP A 118 -9.44 8.49 14.70
N SER A 119 -10.75 8.37 14.50
CA SER A 119 -11.66 9.49 14.27
C SER A 119 -11.70 10.50 15.42
N ARG A 120 -11.33 10.10 16.64
CA ARG A 120 -11.23 10.99 17.80
C ARG A 120 -10.05 11.96 17.74
N LYS A 121 -9.01 11.62 16.96
CA LYS A 121 -7.77 12.41 16.84
C LYS A 121 -7.81 13.40 15.68
N GLY A 122 -8.76 13.28 14.77
CA GLY A 122 -8.89 14.21 13.66
C GLY A 122 -9.65 13.66 12.48
N LYS A 123 -9.79 14.48 11.44
CA LYS A 123 -10.54 14.13 10.23
C LYS A 123 -9.77 13.15 9.35
N ALA A 124 -10.45 12.15 8.80
CA ALA A 124 -9.87 11.12 7.95
C ALA A 124 -9.15 11.71 6.73
N PHE A 125 -9.73 12.71 6.09
CA PHE A 125 -9.14 13.40 4.94
C PHE A 125 -7.76 13.97 5.27
N ASN A 126 -7.64 14.71 6.38
CA ASN A 126 -6.37 15.32 6.78
C ASN A 126 -5.31 14.27 7.12
N TYR A 127 -5.72 13.19 7.79
CA TYR A 127 -4.85 12.10 8.15
C TYR A 127 -4.29 11.40 6.89
N MET A 128 -5.16 11.02 5.95
CA MET A 128 -4.74 10.34 4.72
C MET A 128 -3.91 11.26 3.81
N THR A 129 -4.29 12.52 3.66
CA THR A 129 -3.50 13.51 2.91
C THR A 129 -2.08 13.64 3.49
N THR A 130 -1.96 13.69 4.81
CA THR A 130 -0.64 13.75 5.47
C THR A 130 0.18 12.49 5.24
N CYS A 131 -0.45 11.31 5.28
CA CYS A 131 0.21 10.03 5.00
C CYS A 131 0.76 10.01 3.57
N ILE A 132 -0.06 10.40 2.57
CA ILE A 132 0.33 10.46 1.16
C ILE A 132 1.48 11.46 0.96
N LEU A 133 1.36 12.68 1.45
CA LEU A 133 2.40 13.69 1.30
C LEU A 133 3.72 13.29 1.93
N ASN A 134 3.70 12.67 3.11
CA ASN A 134 4.91 12.19 3.75
C ASN A 134 5.57 11.05 2.96
N HIS A 135 4.77 10.15 2.43
CA HIS A 135 5.25 9.07 1.58
C HIS A 135 5.88 9.61 0.29
N PHE A 136 5.23 10.55 -0.38
CA PHE A 136 5.76 11.20 -1.58
C PHE A 136 7.06 11.94 -1.33
N ARG A 137 7.22 12.61 -0.17
CA ARG A 137 8.50 13.21 0.21
C ARG A 137 9.61 12.16 0.34
N GLN A 138 9.32 10.98 0.84
CA GLN A 138 10.29 9.87 0.93
C GLN A 138 10.64 9.33 -0.46
N LEU A 139 9.65 9.08 -1.31
CA LEU A 139 9.87 8.65 -2.70
C LEU A 139 10.73 9.65 -3.46
N TYR A 140 10.43 10.94 -3.36
CA TYR A 140 11.20 12.00 -4.00
C TYR A 140 12.67 12.02 -3.53
N ARG A 141 12.91 11.88 -2.23
CA ARG A 141 14.27 11.81 -1.68
C ARG A 141 15.03 10.60 -2.23
N SER A 142 14.39 9.45 -2.28
CA SER A 142 14.97 8.22 -2.83
C SER A 142 15.30 8.36 -4.31
N ALA A 143 14.39 8.89 -5.12
CA ALA A 143 14.60 9.13 -6.54
C ALA A 143 15.73 10.14 -6.79
N ARG A 144 15.80 11.21 -6.01
CA ARG A 144 16.88 12.20 -6.08
C ARG A 144 18.24 11.56 -5.73
N ASN A 145 18.32 10.82 -4.64
CA ASN A 145 19.56 10.14 -4.23
C ASN A 145 20.03 9.14 -5.29
N TYR A 146 19.10 8.38 -5.87
CA TYR A 146 19.41 7.46 -6.95
C TYR A 146 19.99 8.19 -8.17
N ASN A 147 19.38 9.30 -8.59
CA ASN A 147 19.86 10.10 -9.71
C ASN A 147 21.25 10.72 -9.44
N GLU A 148 21.50 11.16 -8.21
CA GLU A 148 22.82 11.66 -7.81
C GLU A 148 23.89 10.54 -7.84
N LEU A 149 23.55 9.36 -7.35
CA LEU A 149 24.42 8.19 -7.40
C LEU A 149 24.73 7.80 -8.85
N LYS A 150 23.72 7.74 -9.72
CA LYS A 150 23.88 7.46 -11.15
C LYS A 150 24.81 8.48 -11.82
N LYS A 151 24.66 9.77 -11.54
CA LYS A 151 25.53 10.82 -12.05
C LYS A 151 26.99 10.67 -11.58
N LYS A 152 27.20 10.28 -10.31
CA LYS A 152 28.54 10.02 -9.78
C LYS A 152 29.18 8.80 -10.46
N TYR A 153 28.43 7.74 -10.63
CA TYR A 153 28.88 6.54 -11.31
C TYR A 153 29.28 6.83 -12.77
N LEU A 154 28.45 7.52 -13.53
CA LEU A 154 28.75 7.88 -14.92
C LEU A 154 30.00 8.73 -15.02
N ARG A 155 30.20 9.71 -14.13
CA ARG A 155 31.45 10.50 -14.08
C ARG A 155 32.66 9.65 -13.78
N HIS A 156 32.56 8.70 -12.88
CA HIS A 156 33.64 7.78 -12.56
C HIS A 156 34.01 6.88 -13.75
N VAL A 157 33.00 6.32 -14.44
CA VAL A 157 33.22 5.49 -15.64
C VAL A 157 33.90 6.31 -16.75
N GLN A 158 33.44 7.54 -17.00
CA GLN A 158 34.08 8.43 -17.97
C GLN A 158 35.53 8.75 -17.60
N PHE A 159 35.79 9.02 -16.31
CA PHE A 159 37.14 9.26 -15.84
C PHE A 159 38.07 8.04 -16.04
N CYS A 160 37.59 6.84 -15.69
CA CYS A 160 38.36 5.59 -15.90
C CYS A 160 38.61 5.34 -17.40
N HIS A 161 37.60 5.55 -18.25
CA HIS A 161 37.73 5.40 -19.70
C HIS A 161 38.81 6.35 -20.28
N ASN A 162 38.69 7.63 -19.95
CA ASN A 162 39.67 8.63 -20.42
C ASN A 162 41.08 8.32 -19.90
N HIS A 163 41.22 7.80 -18.69
CA HIS A 163 42.53 7.46 -18.13
C HIS A 163 43.15 6.23 -18.78
N SER A 164 42.35 5.22 -19.14
CA SER A 164 42.84 4.06 -19.90
C SER A 164 43.24 4.43 -21.34
N MET A 165 42.50 5.32 -21.99
CA MET A 165 42.84 5.82 -23.33
C MET A 165 44.19 6.60 -23.34
N ILE A 166 44.41 7.43 -22.30
CA ILE A 166 45.69 8.15 -22.15
C ILE A 166 46.86 7.21 -21.93
N LYS A 167 46.68 6.14 -21.11
CA LYS A 167 47.75 5.12 -20.93
C LYS A 167 48.06 4.40 -22.22
N ASN A 168 47.05 3.92 -22.93
CA ASN A 168 47.24 3.20 -24.20
C ASN A 168 47.84 4.14 -25.26
N GLY A 169 47.43 5.42 -25.34
CA GLY A 169 48.04 6.39 -26.23
C GLY A 169 49.51 6.67 -25.93
N LYS A 170 49.93 6.68 -24.66
CA LYS A 170 51.33 6.82 -24.27
C LYS A 170 52.17 5.56 -24.59
N GLU A 171 51.61 4.39 -24.42
CA GLU A 171 52.27 3.12 -24.78
C GLU A 171 52.52 3.05 -26.29
N ILE A 172 51.55 3.40 -27.11
CA ILE A 172 51.68 3.47 -28.58
C ILE A 172 52.73 4.52 -28.97
N PHE A 173 52.83 5.64 -28.29
CA PHE A 173 53.82 6.67 -28.58
C PHE A 173 55.26 6.25 -28.24
N ILE A 174 55.45 5.43 -27.22
CA ILE A 174 56.75 4.89 -26.80
C ILE A 174 57.22 3.78 -27.75
N GLU A 175 56.32 2.94 -28.25
CA GLU A 175 56.67 1.90 -29.25
C GLU A 175 57.09 2.51 -30.59
N ASN A 176 56.42 3.59 -31.04
CA ASN A 176 56.75 4.28 -32.28
C ASN A 176 58.07 5.08 -32.20
N GLN A 177 58.64 5.31 -31.01
CA GLN A 177 59.95 5.95 -30.85
C GLN A 177 61.11 4.92 -30.70
N ARG A 178 60.82 3.64 -30.65
CA ARG A 178 61.82 2.55 -30.54
C ARG A 178 62.09 1.83 -31.86
N ASN A 179 61.34 2.17 -32.92
CA ASN A 179 61.56 1.69 -34.28
C ASN A 179 62.16 2.82 -35.13
#